data_f0591d1694799bb8587660b237698ff5
#
_entry.id   f0591d1694799bb8587660b237698ff5
#
_cell.length_a   1.000
_cell.length_b   1.000
_cell.length_c   1.000
_cell.angle_alpha   90.00
_cell.angle_beta   90.00
_cell.angle_gamma   90.00
#
_symmetry.space_group_name_H-M   'P 1'
#
loop_
_entity.id
_entity.type
_entity.pdbx_description
1 polymer ?
#
loop_
_entity_poly.entity_id
_entity_poly.type
_entity_poly.pdbx_seq_one_letter_code
_entity_poly.pdbx_strand_id
1 'polypeptide(L)'
;MADPVFEPHSGYRQYPLEEMQKRSKEFLDDVVRRRTVRDFSDRPVPKEIIENCIKTAGSAPSGANHQPWHFTVVMDPNTKADIRKAAEEEEKLLYSERAPKEWLEALAPLGTDENKPFLEIAPYLIVIFAESYSQDEDGSKTKNYYVSESVGIATGMLITALHNAGLATLTHTPSPMNFLRRILGRGKNERAFLILVTGFPSEEAKVPVIEKKSFEEYTTFF
;
A
#
# COMPACT_ATOMS: atom_id res chain seq x y z
N MET A 1 10.86 -18.20 -30.29
CA MET A 1 10.86 -18.03 -28.82
C MET A 1 12.19 -18.59 -28.32
N ALA A 2 12.87 -17.89 -27.40
CA ALA A 2 14.08 -18.44 -26.79
C ALA A 2 13.70 -19.58 -25.84
N ASP A 3 14.55 -20.61 -25.74
CA ASP A 3 14.35 -21.70 -24.79
C ASP A 3 14.50 -21.16 -23.36
N PRO A 4 13.68 -21.65 -22.40
CA PRO A 4 13.76 -21.19 -21.01
C PRO A 4 15.07 -21.67 -20.37
N VAL A 5 15.72 -20.78 -19.61
CA VAL A 5 16.93 -21.10 -18.84
C VAL A 5 16.54 -21.29 -17.39
N PHE A 6 17.01 -22.40 -16.77
CA PHE A 6 16.75 -22.73 -15.37
C PHE A 6 18.05 -22.78 -14.58
N GLU A 7 17.96 -22.41 -13.31
CA GLU A 7 19.03 -22.52 -12.32
C GLU A 7 18.57 -23.25 -11.07
N PRO A 8 19.48 -23.86 -10.29
CA PRO A 8 19.12 -24.48 -9.01
C PRO A 8 18.57 -23.43 -8.02
N HIS A 9 17.49 -23.75 -7.29
CA HIS A 9 16.92 -22.89 -6.26
C HIS A 9 17.78 -22.86 -4.99
N SER A 10 18.99 -22.28 -5.07
CA SER A 10 19.99 -22.23 -4.00
C SER A 10 19.60 -21.33 -2.81
N GLY A 11 18.62 -20.42 -3.01
CA GLY A 11 18.13 -19.51 -1.96
C GLY A 11 17.12 -20.15 -0.99
N TYR A 12 16.64 -21.37 -1.25
CA TYR A 12 15.68 -22.04 -0.37
C TYR A 12 16.32 -22.43 0.97
N ARG A 13 15.62 -22.14 2.06
CA ARG A 13 16.02 -22.55 3.42
C ARG A 13 14.99 -23.52 3.99
N GLN A 14 15.44 -24.72 4.29
CA GLN A 14 14.64 -25.71 5.00
C GLN A 14 14.84 -25.53 6.50
N TYR A 15 13.74 -25.50 7.25
CA TYR A 15 13.75 -25.43 8.71
C TYR A 15 13.17 -26.74 9.30
N PRO A 16 13.62 -27.17 10.50
CA PRO A 16 12.94 -28.20 11.29
C PRO A 16 11.48 -27.78 11.58
N LEU A 17 10.59 -28.77 11.76
CA LEU A 17 9.16 -28.51 12.01
C LEU A 17 8.90 -27.59 13.20
N GLU A 18 9.63 -27.77 14.30
CA GLU A 18 9.52 -26.93 15.49
C GLU A 18 9.86 -25.45 15.17
N GLU A 19 10.92 -25.22 14.40
CA GLU A 19 11.29 -23.87 13.98
C GLU A 19 10.25 -23.28 13.00
N MET A 20 9.67 -24.10 12.11
CA MET A 20 8.58 -23.67 11.22
C MET A 20 7.34 -23.24 12.03
N GLN A 21 6.95 -24.03 13.03
CA GLN A 21 5.83 -23.72 13.93
C GLN A 21 6.09 -22.42 14.70
N LYS A 22 7.27 -22.28 15.28
CA LYS A 22 7.68 -21.07 16.01
C LYS A 22 7.62 -19.84 15.12
N ARG A 23 8.25 -19.87 13.94
CA ARG A 23 8.30 -18.73 13.00
C ARG A 23 6.91 -18.33 12.53
N SER A 24 6.05 -19.30 12.19
CA SER A 24 4.69 -19.00 11.74
C SER A 24 3.86 -18.35 12.85
N LYS A 25 4.02 -18.78 14.10
CA LYS A 25 3.34 -18.23 15.25
C LYS A 25 3.84 -16.82 15.59
N GLU A 26 5.15 -16.63 15.65
CA GLU A 26 5.76 -15.32 15.94
C GLU A 26 5.37 -14.27 14.89
N PHE A 27 5.37 -14.65 13.61
CA PHE A 27 4.95 -13.76 12.53
C PHE A 27 3.47 -13.41 12.60
N LEU A 28 2.60 -14.41 12.91
CA LEU A 28 1.18 -14.15 13.14
C LEU A 28 0.99 -13.16 14.28
N ASP A 29 1.63 -13.41 15.45
CA ASP A 29 1.50 -12.57 16.65
C ASP A 29 1.97 -11.13 16.40
N ASP A 30 2.94 -10.96 15.52
CA ASP A 30 3.38 -9.63 15.10
C ASP A 30 2.37 -8.95 14.17
N VAL A 31 1.95 -9.63 13.09
CA VAL A 31 1.10 -9.01 12.05
C VAL A 31 -0.31 -8.71 12.53
N VAL A 32 -0.86 -9.47 13.50
CA VAL A 32 -2.20 -9.17 14.06
C VAL A 32 -2.24 -7.86 14.84
N ARG A 33 -1.10 -7.33 15.29
CA ARG A 33 -0.98 -6.02 15.95
C ARG A 33 -1.11 -4.85 14.97
N ARG A 34 -0.94 -5.10 13.68
CA ARG A 34 -1.02 -4.06 12.66
C ARG A 34 -2.42 -3.43 12.62
N ARG A 35 -2.46 -2.12 12.74
CA ARG A 35 -3.69 -1.32 12.67
C ARG A 35 -3.55 -0.22 11.62
N THR A 36 -4.67 0.20 11.05
CA THR A 36 -4.75 1.43 10.25
C THR A 36 -4.75 2.62 11.19
N VAL A 37 -3.73 3.47 11.08
CA VAL A 37 -3.53 4.66 11.92
C VAL A 37 -3.82 5.91 11.10
N ARG A 38 -4.50 6.91 11.70
CA ARG A 38 -4.79 8.20 11.08
C ARG A 38 -4.09 9.37 11.77
N ASP A 39 -3.64 9.14 13.00
CA ASP A 39 -2.94 10.13 13.82
C ASP A 39 -1.44 9.84 13.75
N PHE A 40 -0.75 10.54 12.86
CA PHE A 40 0.69 10.39 12.67
C PHE A 40 1.47 11.49 13.41
N SER A 41 2.71 11.15 13.77
CA SER A 41 3.74 12.09 14.17
C SER A 41 4.53 12.55 12.94
N ASP A 42 5.04 13.79 12.96
CA ASP A 42 5.99 14.33 12.00
C ASP A 42 7.44 13.85 12.23
N ARG A 43 7.65 13.01 13.24
CA ARG A 43 8.95 12.44 13.58
C ARG A 43 9.60 11.82 12.34
N PRO A 44 10.86 12.22 12.02
CA PRO A 44 11.53 11.73 10.82
C PRO A 44 11.80 10.22 10.91
N VAL A 45 11.69 9.56 9.76
CA VAL A 45 12.06 8.15 9.57
C VAL A 45 13.24 8.11 8.60
N PRO A 46 14.33 7.38 8.90
CA PRO A 46 15.45 7.23 7.98
C PRO A 46 15.03 6.68 6.62
N LYS A 47 15.48 7.33 5.55
CA LYS A 47 15.11 6.97 4.16
C LYS A 47 15.43 5.52 3.83
N GLU A 48 16.54 5.00 4.33
CA GLU A 48 16.98 3.62 4.13
C GLU A 48 15.91 2.59 4.57
N ILE A 49 15.19 2.86 5.66
CA ILE A 49 14.11 1.98 6.13
C ILE A 49 13.02 1.88 5.07
N ILE A 50 12.60 3.02 4.52
CA ILE A 50 11.59 3.08 3.46
C ILE A 50 12.08 2.39 2.18
N GLU A 51 13.33 2.62 1.79
CA GLU A 51 13.95 1.97 0.63
C GLU A 51 13.96 0.45 0.76
N ASN A 52 14.33 -0.08 1.93
CA ASN A 52 14.34 -1.52 2.18
C ASN A 52 12.92 -2.12 2.13
N CYS A 53 11.92 -1.42 2.68
CA CYS A 53 10.53 -1.85 2.60
C CYS A 53 10.01 -1.85 1.15
N ILE A 54 10.37 -0.84 0.34
CA ILE A 54 10.01 -0.79 -1.07
C ILE A 54 10.71 -1.89 -1.88
N LYS A 55 11.98 -2.18 -1.60
CA LYS A 55 12.69 -3.33 -2.22
C LYS A 55 12.01 -4.66 -1.89
N THR A 56 11.52 -4.81 -0.64
CA THR A 56 10.71 -5.97 -0.26
C THR A 56 9.44 -6.07 -1.11
N ALA A 57 8.72 -4.96 -1.30
CA ALA A 57 7.55 -4.92 -2.17
C ALA A 57 7.89 -5.24 -3.63
N GLY A 58 9.02 -4.71 -4.13
CA GLY A 58 9.51 -4.96 -5.48
C GLY A 58 9.91 -6.42 -5.75
N SER A 59 10.11 -7.25 -4.71
CA SER A 59 10.34 -8.68 -4.85
C SER A 59 9.07 -9.52 -4.98
N ALA A 60 7.90 -8.90 -5.02
CA ALA A 60 6.63 -9.59 -5.15
C ALA A 60 6.52 -10.37 -6.48
N PRO A 61 5.80 -11.50 -6.51
CA PRO A 61 5.49 -12.16 -7.77
C PRO A 61 4.51 -11.31 -8.59
N SER A 62 4.59 -11.44 -9.92
CA SER A 62 3.69 -10.74 -10.84
C SER A 62 3.38 -11.58 -12.08
N GLY A 63 2.27 -11.30 -12.74
CA GLY A 63 1.90 -11.96 -13.99
C GLY A 63 3.01 -11.84 -15.04
N ALA A 64 3.50 -12.97 -15.54
CA ALA A 64 4.63 -13.07 -16.49
C ALA A 64 5.88 -12.27 -16.08
N ASN A 65 6.06 -12.03 -14.79
CA ASN A 65 7.14 -11.20 -14.21
C ASN A 65 7.18 -9.75 -14.75
N HIS A 66 6.02 -9.21 -15.12
CA HIS A 66 5.93 -7.85 -15.69
C HIS A 66 6.14 -6.75 -14.65
N GLN A 67 5.99 -7.03 -13.35
CA GLN A 67 6.23 -6.10 -12.25
C GLN A 67 5.53 -4.73 -12.47
N PRO A 68 4.20 -4.72 -12.70
CA PRO A 68 3.46 -3.57 -13.21
C PRO A 68 3.13 -2.56 -12.11
N TRP A 69 4.10 -2.22 -11.30
CA TRP A 69 4.00 -1.27 -10.20
C TRP A 69 5.07 -0.19 -10.28
N HIS A 70 4.69 1.01 -9.84
CA HIS A 70 5.63 2.07 -9.57
C HIS A 70 5.32 2.71 -8.22
N PHE A 71 6.35 2.89 -7.39
CA PHE A 71 6.24 3.50 -6.07
C PHE A 71 6.83 4.91 -6.13
N THR A 72 5.97 5.94 -6.01
CA THR A 72 6.40 7.32 -5.91
C THR A 72 6.40 7.74 -4.44
N VAL A 73 7.58 8.03 -3.90
CA VAL A 73 7.75 8.44 -2.50
C VAL A 73 7.74 9.96 -2.42
N VAL A 74 6.78 10.51 -1.70
CA VAL A 74 6.60 11.95 -1.51
C VAL A 74 7.01 12.33 -0.09
N MET A 75 7.99 13.21 0.01
CA MET A 75 8.52 13.79 1.25
C MET A 75 8.39 15.32 1.26
N ASP A 76 8.39 15.93 0.07
CA ASP A 76 8.34 17.38 -0.08
C ASP A 76 7.04 17.97 0.50
N PRO A 77 7.13 18.93 1.45
CA PRO A 77 5.94 19.50 2.10
C PRO A 77 4.96 20.16 1.13
N ASN A 78 5.45 20.83 0.09
CA ASN A 78 4.58 21.51 -0.88
C ASN A 78 3.80 20.48 -1.70
N THR A 79 4.46 19.43 -2.17
CA THR A 79 3.81 18.32 -2.90
C THR A 79 2.79 17.60 -2.01
N LYS A 80 3.09 17.42 -0.71
CA LYS A 80 2.13 16.84 0.24
C LYS A 80 0.91 17.73 0.44
N ALA A 81 1.11 19.06 0.54
CA ALA A 81 0.01 20.02 0.66
C ALA A 81 -0.88 20.02 -0.60
N ASP A 82 -0.29 19.96 -1.79
CA ASP A 82 -1.05 19.86 -3.06
C ASP A 82 -1.86 18.54 -3.12
N ILE A 83 -1.27 17.43 -2.71
CA ILE A 83 -1.96 16.13 -2.63
C ILE A 83 -3.11 16.20 -1.62
N ARG A 84 -2.89 16.76 -0.43
CA ARG A 84 -3.92 16.89 0.59
C ARG A 84 -5.09 17.73 0.08
N LYS A 85 -4.80 18.92 -0.47
CA LYS A 85 -5.84 19.80 -1.01
C LYS A 85 -6.71 19.09 -2.05
N ALA A 86 -6.08 18.43 -3.03
CA ALA A 86 -6.82 17.74 -4.08
C ALA A 86 -7.60 16.53 -3.54
N ALA A 87 -7.05 15.80 -2.56
CA ALA A 87 -7.74 14.68 -1.91
C ALA A 87 -8.96 15.16 -1.12
N GLU A 88 -8.83 16.24 -0.33
CA GLU A 88 -9.93 16.79 0.45
C GLU A 88 -11.04 17.38 -0.44
N GLU A 89 -10.70 17.93 -1.61
CA GLU A 89 -11.68 18.35 -2.60
C GLU A 89 -12.52 17.17 -3.12
N GLU A 90 -11.90 16.05 -3.45
CA GLU A 90 -12.60 14.82 -3.89
C GLU A 90 -13.40 14.17 -2.75
N GLU A 91 -12.87 14.18 -1.53
CA GLU A 91 -13.57 13.64 -0.36
C GLU A 91 -14.82 14.47 0.00
N LYS A 92 -14.76 15.80 -0.08
CA LYS A 92 -15.94 16.64 0.09
C LYS A 92 -17.07 16.26 -0.85
N LEU A 93 -16.74 16.07 -2.13
CA LEU A 93 -17.73 15.63 -3.13
C LEU A 93 -18.23 14.21 -2.87
N LEU A 94 -17.34 13.34 -2.35
CA LEU A 94 -17.73 11.99 -1.97
C LEU A 94 -18.77 12.03 -0.85
N TYR A 95 -18.45 12.69 0.27
CA TYR A 95 -19.31 12.74 1.46
C TYR A 95 -20.61 13.51 1.24
N SER A 96 -20.61 14.56 0.38
CA SER A 96 -21.79 15.40 0.15
C SER A 96 -22.72 14.90 -0.97
N GLU A 97 -22.16 14.23 -2.01
CA GLU A 97 -22.92 14.03 -3.25
C GLU A 97 -22.85 12.60 -3.82
N ARG A 98 -21.69 11.90 -3.66
CA ARG A 98 -21.43 10.67 -4.42
C ARG A 98 -21.61 9.38 -3.62
N ALA A 99 -21.38 9.42 -2.31
CA ALA A 99 -21.42 8.20 -1.51
C ALA A 99 -22.87 7.78 -1.22
N PRO A 100 -23.26 6.53 -1.51
CA PRO A 100 -24.52 5.96 -1.04
C PRO A 100 -24.59 5.98 0.49
N LYS A 101 -25.81 6.08 1.03
CA LYS A 101 -26.03 6.14 2.48
C LYS A 101 -25.42 4.95 3.21
N GLU A 102 -25.56 3.76 2.65
CA GLU A 102 -25.00 2.51 3.19
C GLU A 102 -23.48 2.57 3.32
N TRP A 103 -22.80 3.25 2.38
CA TRP A 103 -21.36 3.43 2.45
C TRP A 103 -20.95 4.40 3.54
N LEU A 104 -21.65 5.52 3.69
CA LEU A 104 -21.41 6.47 4.78
C LEU A 104 -21.64 5.82 6.15
N GLU A 105 -22.67 5.00 6.29
CA GLU A 105 -22.96 4.20 7.50
C GLU A 105 -21.82 3.20 7.79
N ALA A 106 -21.22 2.59 6.78
CA ALA A 106 -20.07 1.70 6.93
C ALA A 106 -18.77 2.43 7.29
N LEU A 107 -18.61 3.71 6.89
CA LEU A 107 -17.44 4.52 7.23
C LEU A 107 -17.54 5.15 8.63
N ALA A 108 -18.75 5.41 9.13
CA ALA A 108 -18.96 6.10 10.40
C ALA A 108 -18.21 5.45 11.59
N PRO A 109 -18.19 4.11 11.78
CA PRO A 109 -17.44 3.48 12.85
C PRO A 109 -15.92 3.62 12.73
N LEU A 110 -15.41 3.99 11.54
CA LEU A 110 -13.99 4.16 11.28
C LEU A 110 -13.49 5.56 11.65
N GLY A 111 -14.40 6.50 11.98
CA GLY A 111 -14.08 7.87 12.37
C GLY A 111 -13.32 8.64 11.30
N THR A 112 -13.70 8.48 10.01
CA THR A 112 -13.09 9.20 8.88
C THR A 112 -14.07 10.19 8.29
N ASP A 113 -13.57 11.37 7.95
CA ASP A 113 -14.30 12.49 7.35
C ASP A 113 -13.54 13.04 6.13
N GLU A 114 -13.95 14.20 5.62
CA GLU A 114 -13.29 14.86 4.48
C GLU A 114 -11.91 15.45 4.80
N ASN A 115 -11.55 15.64 6.09
CA ASN A 115 -10.29 16.26 6.47
C ASN A 115 -9.18 15.21 6.56
N LYS A 116 -8.07 15.44 5.89
CA LYS A 116 -6.96 14.47 5.75
C LYS A 116 -5.61 15.05 6.21
N PRO A 117 -5.49 15.56 7.46
CA PRO A 117 -4.26 16.20 7.93
C PRO A 117 -3.05 15.25 7.90
N PHE A 118 -3.24 13.96 8.01
CA PHE A 118 -2.19 12.95 7.93
C PHE A 118 -1.43 12.96 6.60
N LEU A 119 -2.00 13.51 5.53
CA LEU A 119 -1.31 13.64 4.24
C LEU A 119 -0.18 14.67 4.26
N GLU A 120 -0.19 15.60 5.21
CA GLU A 120 0.92 16.54 5.43
C GLU A 120 1.79 16.15 6.62
N ILE A 121 1.18 15.65 7.72
CA ILE A 121 1.88 15.37 8.97
C ILE A 121 2.82 14.17 8.82
N ALA A 122 2.34 13.05 8.27
CA ALA A 122 3.16 11.86 8.13
C ALA A 122 4.43 12.14 7.30
N PRO A 123 5.61 11.61 7.70
CA PRO A 123 6.86 11.89 7.01
C PRO A 123 6.88 11.41 5.56
N TYR A 124 6.15 10.35 5.24
CA TYR A 124 6.13 9.76 3.90
C TYR A 124 4.74 9.46 3.39
N LEU A 125 4.49 9.82 2.13
CA LEU A 125 3.40 9.28 1.33
C LEU A 125 4.02 8.41 0.24
N ILE A 126 3.65 7.14 0.17
CA ILE A 126 4.06 6.25 -0.90
C ILE A 126 2.87 6.07 -1.82
N VAL A 127 2.88 6.78 -2.96
CA VAL A 127 1.82 6.65 -3.96
C VAL A 127 2.15 5.48 -4.86
N ILE A 128 1.29 4.48 -4.87
CA ILE A 128 1.46 3.25 -5.64
C ILE A 128 0.68 3.39 -6.94
N PHE A 129 1.38 3.24 -8.06
CA PHE A 129 0.79 3.24 -9.39
C PHE A 129 0.77 1.85 -9.99
N ALA A 130 -0.31 1.55 -10.70
CA ALA A 130 -0.51 0.35 -11.48
C ALA A 130 -0.32 0.67 -12.96
N GLU A 131 0.60 -0.04 -13.62
CA GLU A 131 0.96 0.16 -15.02
C GLU A 131 0.18 -0.80 -15.93
N SER A 132 -0.69 -0.25 -16.78
CA SER A 132 -1.53 -1.03 -17.69
C SER A 132 -0.75 -1.65 -18.84
N TYR A 133 0.34 -1.00 -19.25
CA TYR A 133 1.29 -1.49 -20.26
C TYR A 133 2.67 -0.90 -19.99
N SER A 134 3.69 -1.66 -20.31
CA SER A 134 5.09 -1.21 -20.36
C SER A 134 5.38 -0.60 -21.72
N GLN A 135 6.29 0.36 -21.79
CA GLN A 135 6.73 0.98 -23.03
C GLN A 135 8.24 0.79 -23.16
N ASP A 136 8.65 0.16 -24.24
CA ASP A 136 10.05 -0.07 -24.55
C ASP A 136 10.71 1.19 -25.15
N GLU A 137 12.04 1.21 -25.23
CA GLU A 137 12.81 2.36 -25.74
C GLU A 137 12.45 2.72 -27.19
N ASP A 138 12.04 1.75 -28.00
CA ASP A 138 11.57 1.95 -29.37
C ASP A 138 10.13 2.48 -29.47
N GLY A 139 9.46 2.67 -28.32
CA GLY A 139 8.09 3.15 -28.22
C GLY A 139 7.03 2.04 -28.36
N SER A 140 7.45 0.78 -28.54
CA SER A 140 6.53 -0.35 -28.55
C SER A 140 5.85 -0.52 -27.18
N LYS A 141 4.63 -1.08 -27.18
CA LYS A 141 3.82 -1.25 -25.97
C LYS A 141 3.54 -2.72 -25.72
N THR A 142 3.93 -3.18 -24.55
CA THR A 142 3.63 -4.53 -24.09
C THR A 142 2.56 -4.45 -23.01
N LYS A 143 1.40 -5.10 -23.23
CA LYS A 143 0.31 -5.14 -22.24
C LYS A 143 0.74 -5.92 -21.02
N ASN A 144 0.48 -5.35 -19.83
CA ASN A 144 0.70 -6.04 -18.57
C ASN A 144 -0.52 -6.90 -18.21
N TYR A 145 -0.25 -8.08 -17.61
CA TYR A 145 -1.28 -9.02 -17.19
C TYR A 145 -1.39 -9.06 -15.67
N TYR A 146 -2.60 -9.36 -15.16
CA TYR A 146 -2.87 -9.48 -13.71
C TYR A 146 -2.35 -8.26 -12.93
N VAL A 147 -2.58 -7.06 -13.49
CA VAL A 147 -2.01 -5.81 -12.95
C VAL A 147 -2.50 -5.54 -11.54
N SER A 148 -3.81 -5.61 -11.30
CA SER A 148 -4.41 -5.32 -9.98
C SER A 148 -3.95 -6.31 -8.92
N GLU A 149 -3.91 -7.60 -9.27
CA GLU A 149 -3.48 -8.69 -8.38
C GLU A 149 -2.00 -8.53 -8.03
N SER A 150 -1.15 -8.29 -9.02
CA SER A 150 0.29 -8.09 -8.83
C SER A 150 0.59 -6.88 -7.95
N VAL A 151 -0.04 -5.74 -8.24
CA VAL A 151 0.12 -4.51 -7.44
C VAL A 151 -0.43 -4.69 -6.03
N GLY A 152 -1.56 -5.43 -5.87
CA GLY A 152 -2.13 -5.77 -4.58
C GLY A 152 -1.19 -6.62 -3.73
N ILE A 153 -0.54 -7.64 -4.31
CA ILE A 153 0.46 -8.48 -3.62
C ILE A 153 1.65 -7.62 -3.19
N ALA A 154 2.24 -6.83 -4.09
CA ALA A 154 3.35 -5.93 -3.78
C ALA A 154 3.00 -4.93 -2.67
N THR A 155 1.79 -4.37 -2.70
CA THR A 155 1.27 -3.47 -1.66
C THR A 155 1.14 -4.17 -0.32
N GLY A 156 0.62 -5.39 -0.28
CA GLY A 156 0.53 -6.20 0.94
C GLY A 156 1.91 -6.49 1.55
N MET A 157 2.90 -6.83 0.71
CA MET A 157 4.29 -7.00 1.14
C MET A 157 4.89 -5.70 1.68
N LEU A 158 4.62 -4.54 1.05
CA LEU A 158 5.07 -3.23 1.54
C LEU A 158 4.49 -2.92 2.93
N ILE A 159 3.18 -3.09 3.11
CA ILE A 159 2.50 -2.86 4.39
C ILE A 159 3.11 -3.74 5.49
N THR A 160 3.34 -5.01 5.19
CA THR A 160 3.94 -5.96 6.12
C THR A 160 5.39 -5.58 6.47
N ALA A 161 6.20 -5.19 5.48
CA ALA A 161 7.58 -4.75 5.71
C ALA A 161 7.66 -3.49 6.57
N LEU A 162 6.80 -2.49 6.31
CA LEU A 162 6.72 -1.26 7.11
C LEU A 162 6.29 -1.56 8.55
N HIS A 163 5.30 -2.44 8.75
CA HIS A 163 4.88 -2.87 10.08
C HIS A 163 6.01 -3.59 10.83
N ASN A 164 6.69 -4.53 10.18
CA ASN A 164 7.85 -5.23 10.74
C ASN A 164 9.00 -4.27 11.09
N ALA A 165 9.14 -3.16 10.38
CA ALA A 165 10.09 -2.09 10.68
C ALA A 165 9.63 -1.16 11.81
N GLY A 166 8.46 -1.38 12.41
CA GLY A 166 7.90 -0.58 13.51
C GLY A 166 7.16 0.68 13.06
N LEU A 167 6.74 0.76 11.79
CA LEU A 167 6.01 1.90 11.26
C LEU A 167 4.50 1.63 11.15
N ALA A 168 3.72 2.66 11.42
CA ALA A 168 2.28 2.65 11.17
C ALA A 168 1.99 2.95 9.69
N THR A 169 0.84 2.45 9.22
CA THR A 169 0.38 2.68 7.85
C THR A 169 -1.11 2.99 7.79
N LEU A 170 -1.47 3.78 6.75
CA LEU A 170 -2.85 4.01 6.33
C LEU A 170 -2.94 3.84 4.81
N THR A 171 -3.82 2.96 4.36
CA THR A 171 -4.23 2.93 2.95
C THR A 171 -5.28 4.00 2.71
N HIS A 172 -5.00 4.96 1.83
CA HIS A 172 -5.91 6.06 1.49
C HIS A 172 -6.20 6.04 -0.01
N THR A 173 -7.49 6.09 -0.36
CA THR A 173 -7.99 5.93 -1.73
C THR A 173 -9.04 7.00 -2.04
N PRO A 174 -8.68 8.29 -2.10
CA PRO A 174 -9.61 9.35 -2.52
C PRO A 174 -10.06 9.08 -3.96
N SER A 175 -11.34 9.16 -4.23
CA SER A 175 -11.87 8.77 -5.54
C SER A 175 -12.60 9.94 -6.23
N PRO A 176 -12.18 10.27 -7.48
CA PRO A 176 -11.13 9.67 -8.32
C PRO A 176 -9.71 10.16 -7.97
N MET A 177 -8.69 9.31 -8.19
CA MET A 177 -7.27 9.60 -7.88
C MET A 177 -6.47 10.19 -9.06
N ASN A 178 -7.12 10.66 -10.11
CA ASN A 178 -6.44 11.15 -11.33
C ASN A 178 -5.52 12.36 -11.07
N PHE A 179 -5.79 13.12 -10.02
CA PHE A 179 -4.96 14.26 -9.61
C PHE A 179 -3.54 13.83 -9.24
N LEU A 180 -3.34 12.64 -8.64
CA LEU A 180 -2.03 12.11 -8.26
C LEU A 180 -1.10 11.96 -9.47
N ARG A 181 -1.62 11.42 -10.57
CA ARG A 181 -0.83 11.30 -11.80
C ARG A 181 -0.36 12.66 -12.31
N ARG A 182 -1.21 13.68 -12.22
CA ARG A 182 -0.91 15.05 -12.67
C ARG A 182 0.10 15.72 -11.75
N ILE A 183 -0.11 15.67 -10.43
CA ILE A 183 0.78 16.30 -9.43
C ILE A 183 2.18 15.65 -9.49
N LEU A 184 2.25 14.32 -9.63
CA LEU A 184 3.49 13.57 -9.59
C LEU A 184 4.14 13.34 -10.97
N GLY A 185 3.61 13.93 -12.03
CA GLY A 185 4.18 13.86 -13.38
C GLY A 185 4.21 12.44 -13.97
N ARG A 186 3.26 11.56 -13.60
CA ARG A 186 3.26 10.16 -14.02
C ARG A 186 2.63 9.94 -15.41
N GLY A 187 3.04 8.85 -16.05
CA GLY A 187 2.65 8.49 -17.41
C GLY A 187 1.16 8.17 -17.59
N LYS A 188 0.70 8.21 -18.85
CA LYS A 188 -0.70 7.89 -19.18
C LYS A 188 -1.03 6.39 -19.00
N ASN A 189 -0.03 5.53 -19.02
CA ASN A 189 -0.14 4.09 -18.75
C ASN A 189 -0.30 3.77 -17.24
N GLU A 190 -0.08 4.74 -16.38
CA GLU A 190 -0.11 4.58 -14.94
C GLU A 190 -1.42 5.10 -14.36
N ARG A 191 -2.02 4.32 -13.49
CA ARG A 191 -3.18 4.66 -12.69
C ARG A 191 -2.82 4.54 -11.21
N ALA A 192 -3.09 5.58 -10.42
CA ALA A 192 -2.92 5.48 -8.98
C ALA A 192 -3.79 4.33 -8.43
N PHE A 193 -3.16 3.46 -7.65
CA PHE A 193 -3.78 2.32 -7.00
C PHE A 193 -4.23 2.69 -5.59
N LEU A 194 -3.32 3.28 -4.80
CA LEU A 194 -3.61 3.89 -3.51
C LEU A 194 -2.45 4.79 -3.06
N ILE A 195 -2.70 5.60 -2.03
CA ILE A 195 -1.68 6.29 -1.23
C ILE A 195 -1.46 5.47 0.03
N LEU A 196 -0.23 5.03 0.27
CA LEU A 196 0.17 4.43 1.54
C LEU A 196 0.87 5.51 2.38
N VAL A 197 0.15 6.05 3.36
CA VAL A 197 0.70 6.99 4.35
C VAL A 197 1.49 6.19 5.37
N THR A 198 2.71 6.60 5.70
CA THR A 198 3.55 5.87 6.66
C THR A 198 4.43 6.78 7.49
N GLY A 199 4.64 6.37 8.73
CA GLY A 199 5.43 7.06 9.74
C GLY A 199 5.21 6.47 11.12
N PHE A 200 5.66 7.16 12.15
CA PHE A 200 5.30 6.81 13.53
C PHE A 200 3.90 7.29 13.85
N PRO A 201 3.11 6.55 14.63
CA PRO A 201 1.87 7.09 15.20
C PRO A 201 2.20 8.25 16.16
N SER A 202 1.27 9.18 16.35
CA SER A 202 1.38 10.15 17.45
C SER A 202 1.26 9.42 18.81
N GLU A 203 1.72 10.05 19.88
CA GLU A 203 1.66 9.45 21.22
C GLU A 203 0.21 9.20 21.68
N GLU A 204 -0.73 10.02 21.21
CA GLU A 204 -2.15 9.91 21.54
C GLU A 204 -2.98 9.20 20.47
N ALA A 205 -2.32 8.57 19.48
CA ALA A 205 -2.99 7.94 18.35
C ALA A 205 -4.02 6.91 18.80
N LYS A 206 -5.22 7.04 18.29
CA LYS A 206 -6.34 6.12 18.54
C LYS A 206 -6.68 5.37 17.26
N VAL A 207 -7.21 4.16 17.46
CA VAL A 207 -7.69 3.34 16.35
C VAL A 207 -9.12 2.84 16.67
N PRO A 208 -10.00 2.77 15.66
CA PRO A 208 -11.37 2.32 15.89
C PRO A 208 -11.38 0.88 16.42
N VAL A 209 -12.32 0.58 17.32
CA VAL A 209 -12.58 -0.79 17.76
C VAL A 209 -13.33 -1.50 16.65
N ILE A 210 -12.67 -2.45 15.99
CA ILE A 210 -13.23 -3.23 14.89
C ILE A 210 -12.95 -4.72 15.10
N GLU A 211 -13.87 -5.55 14.70
CA GLU A 211 -13.71 -7.00 14.70
C GLU A 211 -13.25 -7.50 13.35
N LYS A 212 -12.48 -8.57 13.36
CA LYS A 212 -12.10 -9.33 12.16
C LYS A 212 -12.98 -10.57 12.11
N LYS A 213 -13.23 -11.07 10.91
CA LYS A 213 -13.84 -12.38 10.73
C LYS A 213 -13.07 -13.46 11.47
N SER A 214 -13.77 -14.45 11.99
CA SER A 214 -13.14 -15.65 12.55
C SER A 214 -12.42 -16.44 11.47
N PHE A 215 -11.50 -17.32 11.87
CA PHE A 215 -10.76 -18.15 10.93
C PHE A 215 -11.67 -19.01 10.06
N GLU A 216 -12.75 -19.55 10.63
CA GLU A 216 -13.73 -20.40 9.98
C GLU A 216 -14.57 -19.67 8.92
N GLU A 217 -14.74 -18.35 9.05
CA GLU A 217 -15.51 -17.53 8.08
C GLU A 217 -14.75 -17.28 6.76
N TYR A 218 -13.43 -17.46 6.73
CA TYR A 218 -12.63 -17.22 5.53
C TYR A 218 -11.73 -18.40 5.13
N THR A 219 -11.86 -19.56 5.79
CA THR A 219 -11.00 -20.73 5.54
C THR A 219 -11.82 -22.01 5.47
N THR A 220 -11.49 -22.87 4.52
CA THR A 220 -12.03 -24.22 4.41
C THR A 220 -10.89 -25.20 4.10
N PHE A 221 -10.82 -26.30 4.84
CA PHE A 221 -9.92 -27.42 4.55
C PHE A 221 -10.73 -28.56 3.93
N PHE A 222 -10.19 -29.20 2.89
CA PHE A 222 -10.76 -30.37 2.23
C PHE A 222 -9.90 -31.60 2.48
#